data_0d0c89004e1135b4d63677aaadc98653
#
_entry.id   0d0c89004e1135b4d63677aaadc98653
#
_cell.length_a   1.000
_cell.length_b   1.000
_cell.length_c   1.000
_cell.angle_alpha   90.00
_cell.angle_beta   90.00
_cell.angle_gamma   90.00
#
_symmetry.space_group_name_H-M   'P 1'
#
loop_
_entity.id
_entity.type
_entity.pdbx_description
1 polymer ?
#
loop_
_entity_poly.entity_id
_entity_poly.type
_entity_poly.pdbx_seq_one_letter_code
_entity_poly.pdbx_strand_id
1 'polypeptide(L)'
;MTPGGANAPIMQDDPIARVVLVLAKAPVAGRAKTRLTPPATPQGAARIAAAALLDTLDAAAAVPGARVLVALEGDLADAERGDEIAEVLAVHSVVRQRGDALGERIEAVHADAAELFPGAATVQVGMDTPQLDAALLDGALRTVESGTPAGIGIAHDGGWWALALRDPRRAAIISTIPTSRDDTGARTLAALRDALGHDAVAELDTLSDVDTADDAVAVADLAPDGRFARAVAELLGDRDDAAPLRRTTATVSGGGRP
;
A
#
# COMPACT_ATOMS: atom_id res chain seq x y z
N MET A 1 35.82 40.27 -34.87
CA MET A 1 34.43 39.79 -34.88
C MET A 1 34.45 38.43 -34.21
N THR A 2 34.07 38.37 -32.94
CA THR A 2 33.98 37.14 -32.14
C THR A 2 32.52 36.67 -32.15
N PRO A 3 32.20 35.43 -32.52
CA PRO A 3 30.80 34.98 -32.50
C PRO A 3 30.42 34.71 -31.04
N GLY A 4 29.32 35.34 -30.64
CA GLY A 4 28.72 35.19 -29.34
C GLY A 4 28.26 33.72 -29.11
N GLY A 5 28.73 33.16 -28.02
CA GLY A 5 28.26 31.88 -27.51
C GLY A 5 26.76 32.00 -27.17
N ALA A 6 25.92 31.27 -27.88
CA ALA A 6 24.55 31.06 -27.50
C ALA A 6 24.55 30.26 -26.20
N ASN A 7 24.13 30.91 -25.12
CA ASN A 7 23.85 30.27 -23.85
C ASN A 7 22.63 29.37 -24.09
N ALA A 8 22.82 28.06 -24.10
CA ALA A 8 21.71 27.10 -24.13
C ALA A 8 20.84 27.37 -22.89
N PRO A 9 19.51 27.40 -23.02
CA PRO A 9 18.64 27.59 -21.88
C PRO A 9 18.90 26.43 -20.89
N ILE A 10 19.23 26.79 -19.65
CA ILE A 10 19.21 25.85 -18.51
C ILE A 10 17.76 25.38 -18.48
N MET A 11 17.53 24.11 -18.81
CA MET A 11 16.25 23.46 -18.57
C MET A 11 15.95 23.65 -17.09
N GLN A 12 15.08 24.57 -16.74
CA GLN A 12 14.47 24.60 -15.43
C GLN A 12 13.71 23.27 -15.34
N ASP A 13 14.13 22.39 -14.43
CA ASP A 13 13.32 21.26 -14.07
C ASP A 13 11.94 21.80 -13.66
N ASP A 14 10.93 21.48 -14.43
CA ASP A 14 9.55 21.85 -14.10
C ASP A 14 9.30 21.34 -12.65
N PRO A 15 8.71 22.17 -11.78
CA PRO A 15 8.48 21.74 -10.40
C PRO A 15 7.69 20.43 -10.43
N ILE A 16 8.18 19.43 -9.70
CA ILE A 16 7.52 18.12 -9.60
C ILE A 16 6.16 18.36 -8.96
N ALA A 17 5.11 18.21 -9.76
CA ALA A 17 3.76 18.57 -9.34
C ALA A 17 3.05 17.46 -8.57
N ARG A 18 3.56 16.21 -8.61
CA ARG A 18 2.89 15.02 -8.07
C ARG A 18 3.85 13.96 -7.57
N VAL A 19 3.50 13.33 -6.44
CA VAL A 19 4.29 12.25 -5.82
C VAL A 19 3.39 11.12 -5.34
N VAL A 20 3.76 9.89 -5.67
CA VAL A 20 3.19 8.69 -5.05
C VAL A 20 4.07 8.29 -3.88
N LEU A 21 3.48 8.26 -2.67
CA LEU A 21 4.14 7.81 -1.44
C LEU A 21 3.79 6.36 -1.16
N VAL A 22 4.78 5.50 -1.02
CA VAL A 22 4.56 4.09 -0.66
C VAL A 22 5.14 3.83 0.73
N LEU A 23 4.26 3.53 1.70
CA LEU A 23 4.71 3.01 2.99
C LEU A 23 4.94 1.51 2.87
N ALA A 24 6.19 1.09 3.05
CA ALA A 24 6.60 -0.29 2.87
C ALA A 24 7.38 -0.81 4.06
N LYS A 25 7.24 -2.09 4.33
CA LYS A 25 8.05 -2.85 5.29
C LYS A 25 8.80 -3.94 4.53
N ALA A 26 10.08 -4.11 4.85
CA ALA A 26 10.87 -5.21 4.30
C ALA A 26 10.16 -6.55 4.56
N PRO A 27 9.89 -7.35 3.51
CA PRO A 27 9.11 -8.59 3.62
C PRO A 27 9.95 -9.73 4.22
N VAL A 28 10.21 -9.65 5.53
CA VAL A 28 10.99 -10.63 6.30
C VAL A 28 10.08 -11.71 6.87
N ALA A 29 10.49 -12.97 6.73
CA ALA A 29 9.75 -14.12 7.25
C ALA A 29 9.44 -13.98 8.76
N GLY A 30 8.19 -14.22 9.14
CA GLY A 30 7.69 -14.07 10.51
C GLY A 30 7.48 -12.62 10.98
N ARG A 31 7.75 -11.61 10.13
CA ARG A 31 7.53 -10.18 10.42
C ARG A 31 6.54 -9.51 9.47
N ALA A 32 6.38 -10.05 8.25
CA ALA A 32 5.44 -9.56 7.26
C ALA A 32 4.26 -10.53 7.12
N LYS A 33 3.03 -10.00 7.02
CA LYS A 33 1.80 -10.76 6.74
C LYS A 33 1.61 -12.01 7.63
N THR A 34 1.88 -11.88 8.92
CA THR A 34 1.80 -13.01 9.87
C THR A 34 0.41 -13.64 9.99
N ARG A 35 -0.66 -12.88 9.64
CA ARG A 35 -2.04 -13.38 9.60
C ARG A 35 -2.34 -14.31 8.41
N LEU A 36 -1.45 -14.38 7.42
CA LEU A 36 -1.49 -15.42 6.39
C LEU A 36 -1.01 -16.79 6.90
N THR A 37 -0.42 -16.85 8.08
CA THR A 37 0.14 -18.06 8.68
C THR A 37 -0.72 -18.54 9.87
N PRO A 38 -1.41 -19.67 9.82
CA PRO A 38 -1.59 -20.53 8.66
C PRO A 38 -2.58 -19.93 7.62
N PRO A 39 -2.71 -20.48 6.41
CA PRO A 39 -2.11 -21.70 5.88
C PRO A 39 -0.71 -21.49 5.28
N ALA A 40 -0.29 -20.27 4.93
CA ALA A 40 1.06 -20.05 4.43
C ALA A 40 2.12 -20.35 5.51
N THR A 41 3.31 -20.72 5.07
CA THR A 41 4.49 -20.69 5.96
C THR A 41 4.92 -19.24 6.19
N PRO A 42 5.72 -18.93 7.23
CA PRO A 42 6.28 -17.59 7.42
C PRO A 42 7.06 -17.08 6.19
N GLN A 43 7.79 -17.94 5.50
CA GLN A 43 8.48 -17.63 4.24
C GLN A 43 7.49 -17.38 3.12
N GLY A 44 6.46 -18.22 2.99
CA GLY A 44 5.39 -18.04 2.00
C GLY A 44 4.66 -16.72 2.17
N ALA A 45 4.31 -16.34 3.41
CA ALA A 45 3.69 -15.06 3.72
C ALA A 45 4.60 -13.87 3.35
N ALA A 46 5.90 -13.97 3.62
CA ALA A 46 6.87 -12.95 3.23
C ALA A 46 7.05 -12.87 1.69
N ARG A 47 7.02 -13.99 0.97
CA ARG A 47 7.05 -14.01 -0.51
C ARG A 47 5.81 -13.36 -1.11
N ILE A 48 4.62 -13.60 -0.55
CA ILE A 48 3.38 -12.92 -0.94
C ILE A 48 3.49 -11.41 -0.69
N ALA A 49 4.02 -11.00 0.48
CA ALA A 49 4.24 -9.59 0.80
C ALA A 49 5.26 -8.92 -0.14
N ALA A 50 6.34 -9.63 -0.53
CA ALA A 50 7.31 -9.13 -1.49
C ALA A 50 6.68 -8.92 -2.88
N ALA A 51 5.85 -9.86 -3.33
CA ALA A 51 5.12 -9.75 -4.58
C ALA A 51 4.14 -8.57 -4.57
N ALA A 52 3.37 -8.38 -3.50
CA ALA A 52 2.47 -7.24 -3.33
C ALA A 52 3.21 -5.89 -3.37
N LEU A 53 4.35 -5.78 -2.68
CA LEU A 53 5.18 -4.58 -2.71
C LEU A 53 5.68 -4.27 -4.12
N LEU A 54 6.18 -5.26 -4.85
CA LEU A 54 6.68 -5.06 -6.21
C LEU A 54 5.57 -4.64 -7.18
N ASP A 55 4.37 -5.23 -7.09
CA ASP A 55 3.23 -4.82 -7.90
C ASP A 55 2.78 -3.39 -7.55
N THR A 56 2.79 -3.01 -6.27
CA THR A 56 2.51 -1.63 -5.81
C THR A 56 3.54 -0.64 -6.37
N LEU A 57 4.83 -0.99 -6.37
CA LEU A 57 5.90 -0.14 -6.90
C LEU A 57 5.78 0.03 -8.42
N ASP A 58 5.42 -1.04 -9.16
CA ASP A 58 5.16 -0.94 -10.59
C ASP A 58 3.96 -0.02 -10.89
N ALA A 59 2.86 -0.16 -10.14
CA ALA A 59 1.70 0.71 -10.28
C ALA A 59 2.06 2.18 -10.00
N ALA A 60 2.83 2.44 -8.94
CA ALA A 60 3.29 3.78 -8.58
C ALA A 60 4.22 4.38 -9.64
N ALA A 61 5.15 3.60 -10.18
CA ALA A 61 6.09 4.04 -11.21
C ALA A 61 5.41 4.31 -12.55
N ALA A 62 4.28 3.66 -12.83
CA ALA A 62 3.51 3.84 -14.05
C ALA A 62 2.60 5.08 -14.05
N VAL A 63 2.49 5.82 -12.93
CA VAL A 63 1.68 7.05 -12.86
C VAL A 63 2.34 8.17 -13.67
N PRO A 64 1.67 8.71 -14.71
CA PRO A 64 2.28 9.70 -15.59
C PRO A 64 2.72 10.98 -14.85
N GLY A 65 3.99 11.35 -15.03
CA GLY A 65 4.54 12.59 -14.48
C GLY A 65 4.72 12.61 -12.95
N ALA A 66 4.47 11.48 -12.26
CA ALA A 66 4.70 11.38 -10.82
C ALA A 66 6.12 10.91 -10.49
N ARG A 67 6.62 11.34 -9.33
CA ARG A 67 7.78 10.74 -8.66
C ARG A 67 7.28 9.74 -7.62
N VAL A 68 8.10 8.73 -7.34
CA VAL A 68 7.82 7.77 -6.27
C VAL A 68 8.74 8.04 -5.10
N LEU A 69 8.18 8.17 -3.90
CA LEU A 69 8.89 8.24 -2.63
C LEU A 69 8.48 7.04 -1.78
N VAL A 70 9.44 6.21 -1.43
CA VAL A 70 9.21 5.01 -0.62
C VAL A 70 9.71 5.24 0.79
N ALA A 71 8.83 5.11 1.78
CA ALA A 71 9.22 5.06 3.18
C ALA A 71 9.36 3.61 3.61
N LEU A 72 10.61 3.14 3.74
CA LEU A 72 10.93 1.75 4.02
C LEU A 72 11.24 1.54 5.50
N GLU A 73 10.59 0.54 6.12
CA GLU A 73 10.93 -0.01 7.43
C GLU A 73 11.65 -1.36 7.27
N GLY A 74 12.74 -1.56 8.01
CA GLY A 74 13.51 -2.81 8.01
C GLY A 74 14.67 -2.82 7.03
N ASP A 75 15.30 -3.99 6.89
CA ASP A 75 16.46 -4.22 6.04
C ASP A 75 16.10 -5.23 4.93
N LEU A 76 16.49 -4.94 3.70
CA LEU A 76 16.24 -5.81 2.56
C LEU A 76 17.19 -7.01 2.51
N ALA A 77 18.31 -6.97 3.23
CA ALA A 77 19.25 -8.09 3.28
C ALA A 77 18.63 -9.38 3.82
N ASP A 78 17.63 -9.26 4.72
CA ASP A 78 16.90 -10.38 5.31
C ASP A 78 15.54 -10.62 4.64
N ALA A 79 15.19 -9.84 3.62
CA ALA A 79 13.87 -9.86 3.00
C ALA A 79 13.76 -10.91 1.89
N GLU A 80 12.59 -11.51 1.75
CA GLU A 80 12.24 -12.29 0.55
C GLU A 80 12.29 -11.36 -0.68
N ARG A 81 12.98 -11.80 -1.75
CA ARG A 81 13.22 -11.01 -2.97
C ARG A 81 13.92 -9.67 -2.70
N GLY A 82 14.76 -9.60 -1.65
CA GLY A 82 15.38 -8.35 -1.22
C GLY A 82 16.22 -7.67 -2.30
N ASP A 83 17.02 -8.43 -3.06
CA ASP A 83 17.83 -7.90 -4.16
C ASP A 83 16.96 -7.29 -5.28
N GLU A 84 15.87 -7.95 -5.66
CA GLU A 84 14.95 -7.45 -6.68
C GLU A 84 14.22 -6.18 -6.22
N ILE A 85 13.78 -6.14 -4.95
CA ILE A 85 13.20 -4.93 -4.36
C ILE A 85 14.23 -3.79 -4.36
N ALA A 86 15.48 -4.09 -4.01
CA ALA A 86 16.55 -3.09 -4.00
C ALA A 86 16.84 -2.53 -5.41
N GLU A 87 16.81 -3.37 -6.46
CA GLU A 87 16.93 -2.94 -7.85
C GLU A 87 15.80 -1.99 -8.26
N VAL A 88 14.54 -2.33 -7.93
CA VAL A 88 13.39 -1.46 -8.21
C VAL A 88 13.49 -0.14 -7.44
N LEU A 89 13.92 -0.18 -6.19
CA LEU A 89 14.07 1.01 -5.35
C LEU A 89 15.21 1.93 -5.82
N ALA A 90 16.23 1.42 -6.53
CA ALA A 90 17.41 2.20 -6.93
C ALA A 90 17.10 3.40 -7.83
N VAL A 91 15.95 3.41 -8.52
CA VAL A 91 15.50 4.51 -9.39
C VAL A 91 14.49 5.45 -8.72
N HIS A 92 14.16 5.21 -7.46
CA HIS A 92 13.18 5.98 -6.69
C HIS A 92 13.83 6.71 -5.51
N SER A 93 13.13 7.68 -4.95
CA SER A 93 13.54 8.28 -3.68
C SER A 93 13.13 7.35 -2.54
N VAL A 94 14.07 7.06 -1.64
CA VAL A 94 13.83 6.17 -0.50
C VAL A 94 14.19 6.90 0.79
N VAL A 95 13.28 6.87 1.76
CA VAL A 95 13.49 7.38 3.12
C VAL A 95 13.21 6.28 4.14
N ARG A 96 13.77 6.41 5.33
CA ARG A 96 13.47 5.52 6.43
C ARG A 96 12.18 5.96 7.12
N GLN A 97 11.28 5.03 7.47
CA GLN A 97 10.13 5.36 8.31
C GLN A 97 10.58 5.90 9.67
N ARG A 98 9.90 6.95 10.16
CA ARG A 98 10.13 7.58 11.46
C ARG A 98 8.80 7.73 12.20
N GLY A 99 8.79 7.51 13.51
CA GLY A 99 7.64 7.54 14.39
C GLY A 99 7.32 6.18 14.99
N ASP A 100 6.72 6.18 16.16
CA ASP A 100 6.35 4.98 16.90
C ASP A 100 5.00 4.43 16.42
N ALA A 101 4.03 5.33 16.22
CA ALA A 101 2.71 5.00 15.69
C ALA A 101 2.65 5.14 14.16
N LEU A 102 1.71 4.42 13.52
CA LEU A 102 1.53 4.48 12.06
C LEU A 102 1.15 5.91 11.61
N GLY A 103 0.30 6.63 12.35
CA GLY A 103 -0.05 8.02 12.04
C GLY A 103 1.16 8.95 12.01
N GLU A 104 2.10 8.80 12.95
CA GLU A 104 3.34 9.56 13.00
C GLU A 104 4.26 9.24 11.80
N ARG A 105 4.31 7.96 11.39
CA ARG A 105 5.08 7.54 10.21
C ARG A 105 4.51 8.12 8.92
N ILE A 106 3.18 8.20 8.83
CA ILE A 106 2.48 8.83 7.70
C ILE A 106 2.78 10.33 7.67
N GLU A 107 2.66 11.03 8.79
CA GLU A 107 3.02 12.45 8.90
C GLU A 107 4.48 12.67 8.48
N ALA A 108 5.41 11.84 8.96
CA ALA A 108 6.84 11.97 8.67
C ALA A 108 7.15 11.82 7.17
N VAL A 109 6.56 10.83 6.47
CA VAL A 109 6.82 10.65 5.03
C VAL A 109 6.21 11.77 4.20
N HIS A 110 5.06 12.31 4.60
CA HIS A 110 4.47 13.46 3.94
C HIS A 110 5.30 14.74 4.17
N ALA A 111 5.90 14.91 5.36
CA ALA A 111 6.86 15.97 5.63
C ALA A 111 8.10 15.84 4.74
N ASP A 112 8.67 14.63 4.61
CA ASP A 112 9.78 14.35 3.67
C ASP A 112 9.39 14.70 2.23
N ALA A 113 8.18 14.34 1.79
CA ALA A 113 7.70 14.69 0.46
C ALA A 113 7.61 16.21 0.25
N ALA A 114 7.15 16.96 1.27
CA ALA A 114 7.07 18.42 1.22
C ALA A 114 8.45 19.09 1.13
N GLU A 115 9.49 18.45 1.68
CA GLU A 115 10.87 18.94 1.62
C GLU A 115 11.56 18.56 0.31
N LEU A 116 11.43 17.30 -0.12
CA LEU A 116 12.08 16.76 -1.31
C LEU A 116 11.44 17.26 -2.60
N PHE A 117 10.12 17.51 -2.59
CA PHE A 117 9.31 17.88 -3.74
C PHE A 117 8.40 19.08 -3.43
N PRO A 118 8.97 20.28 -3.26
CA PRO A 118 8.20 21.45 -2.85
C PRO A 118 7.03 21.75 -3.79
N GLY A 119 5.83 21.89 -3.22
CA GLY A 119 4.62 22.21 -3.97
C GLY A 119 3.92 21.01 -4.62
N ALA A 120 4.47 19.80 -4.54
CA ALA A 120 3.85 18.61 -5.10
C ALA A 120 2.60 18.18 -4.31
N ALA A 121 1.55 17.78 -5.04
CA ALA A 121 0.47 16.98 -4.47
C ALA A 121 0.95 15.54 -4.25
N THR A 122 0.37 14.87 -3.25
CA THR A 122 0.74 13.50 -2.90
C THR A 122 -0.46 12.58 -2.91
N VAL A 123 -0.25 11.31 -3.28
CA VAL A 123 -1.11 10.19 -2.89
C VAL A 123 -0.26 9.16 -2.14
N GLN A 124 -0.68 8.82 -0.93
CA GLN A 124 -0.01 7.80 -0.11
C GLN A 124 -0.82 6.52 -0.08
N VAL A 125 -0.10 5.40 -0.25
CA VAL A 125 -0.64 4.03 -0.17
C VAL A 125 0.27 3.14 0.67
N GLY A 126 -0.27 2.01 1.14
CA GLY A 126 0.50 0.92 1.72
C GLY A 126 0.99 -0.05 0.64
N MET A 127 1.63 -1.13 1.09
CA MET A 127 2.06 -2.25 0.25
C MET A 127 1.05 -3.42 0.24
N ASP A 128 -0.12 -3.21 0.79
CA ASP A 128 -1.08 -4.25 1.14
C ASP A 128 -2.30 -4.31 0.20
N THR A 129 -2.30 -3.49 -0.85
CA THR A 129 -3.39 -3.34 -1.83
C THR A 129 -2.86 -3.65 -3.24
N PRO A 130 -2.48 -4.92 -3.54
CA PRO A 130 -1.78 -5.29 -4.79
C PRO A 130 -2.64 -5.21 -6.06
N GLN A 131 -3.94 -4.97 -5.95
CA GLN A 131 -4.84 -4.67 -7.07
C GLN A 131 -4.78 -3.20 -7.52
N LEU A 132 -3.94 -2.37 -6.89
CA LEU A 132 -3.69 -1.01 -7.32
C LEU A 132 -3.13 -0.97 -8.75
N ASP A 133 -3.60 -0.01 -9.52
CA ASP A 133 -3.04 0.34 -10.81
C ASP A 133 -2.73 1.84 -10.92
N ALA A 134 -2.03 2.21 -11.98
CA ALA A 134 -1.66 3.60 -12.24
C ALA A 134 -2.88 4.51 -12.42
N ALA A 135 -4.01 4.00 -12.91
CA ALA A 135 -5.20 4.80 -13.16
C ALA A 135 -5.89 5.21 -11.86
N LEU A 136 -5.98 4.31 -10.88
CA LEU A 136 -6.49 4.60 -9.53
C LEU A 136 -5.64 5.67 -8.83
N LEU A 137 -4.31 5.53 -8.87
CA LEU A 137 -3.39 6.48 -8.27
C LEU A 137 -3.42 7.85 -8.98
N ASP A 138 -3.46 7.85 -10.31
CA ASP A 138 -3.60 9.08 -11.12
C ASP A 138 -4.94 9.79 -10.84
N GLY A 139 -6.03 9.04 -10.71
CA GLY A 139 -7.34 9.56 -10.34
C GLY A 139 -7.33 10.24 -8.98
N ALA A 140 -6.71 9.63 -7.97
CA ALA A 140 -6.57 10.21 -6.64
C ALA A 140 -5.75 11.50 -6.66
N LEU A 141 -4.63 11.54 -7.41
CA LEU A 141 -3.83 12.76 -7.58
C LEU A 141 -4.62 13.86 -8.30
N ARG A 142 -5.30 13.54 -9.40
CA ARG A 142 -6.14 14.52 -10.13
C ARG A 142 -7.22 15.14 -9.27
N THR A 143 -7.80 14.37 -8.35
CA THR A 143 -8.81 14.86 -7.41
C THR A 143 -8.26 16.04 -6.60
N VAL A 144 -7.04 15.91 -6.06
CA VAL A 144 -6.45 16.99 -5.27
C VAL A 144 -5.82 18.09 -6.12
N GLU A 145 -5.34 17.77 -7.30
CA GLU A 145 -4.83 18.76 -8.27
C GLU A 145 -5.94 19.69 -8.81
N SER A 146 -7.17 19.18 -8.94
CA SER A 146 -8.33 19.97 -9.38
C SER A 146 -8.81 21.01 -8.35
N GLY A 147 -8.22 21.03 -7.15
CA GLY A 147 -8.50 22.01 -6.12
C GLY A 147 -9.07 21.45 -4.81
N THR A 148 -9.44 20.16 -4.77
CA THR A 148 -9.88 19.49 -3.55
C THR A 148 -8.70 19.33 -2.58
N PRO A 149 -8.76 19.81 -1.33
CA PRO A 149 -7.63 19.76 -0.40
C PRO A 149 -7.16 18.36 -0.02
N ALA A 150 -8.08 17.40 0.08
CA ALA A 150 -7.79 16.02 0.45
C ALA A 150 -8.71 15.01 -0.24
N GLY A 151 -8.21 13.78 -0.44
CA GLY A 151 -9.00 12.63 -0.85
C GLY A 151 -8.64 11.42 0.00
N ILE A 152 -9.61 10.57 0.33
CA ILE A 152 -9.40 9.35 1.11
C ILE A 152 -10.13 8.18 0.46
N GLY A 153 -9.45 7.06 0.29
CA GLY A 153 -10.02 5.79 -0.16
C GLY A 153 -10.24 4.86 1.01
N ILE A 154 -11.49 4.61 1.38
CA ILE A 154 -11.82 3.71 2.48
C ILE A 154 -11.56 2.26 2.07
N ALA A 155 -11.06 1.44 2.99
CA ALA A 155 -10.91 0.01 2.81
C ALA A 155 -12.09 -0.77 3.41
N HIS A 156 -12.37 -1.95 2.86
CA HIS A 156 -13.51 -2.77 3.31
C HIS A 156 -13.39 -3.25 4.77
N ASP A 157 -12.19 -3.30 5.32
CA ASP A 157 -11.93 -3.66 6.73
C ASP A 157 -12.22 -2.53 7.73
N GLY A 158 -12.62 -1.34 7.21
CA GLY A 158 -12.84 -0.12 8.00
C GLY A 158 -11.60 0.75 8.18
N GLY A 159 -10.46 0.36 7.59
CA GLY A 159 -9.28 1.20 7.40
C GLY A 159 -9.40 2.12 6.19
N TRP A 160 -8.26 2.46 5.60
CA TRP A 160 -8.18 3.17 4.33
C TRP A 160 -6.92 2.75 3.56
N TRP A 161 -7.04 2.71 2.24
CA TRP A 161 -5.97 2.29 1.33
C TRP A 161 -5.19 3.46 0.72
N ALA A 162 -5.82 4.65 0.59
CA ALA A 162 -5.19 5.84 0.03
C ALA A 162 -5.51 7.10 0.81
N LEU A 163 -4.51 7.98 0.90
CA LEU A 163 -4.65 9.36 1.35
C LEU A 163 -4.01 10.27 0.30
N ALA A 164 -4.83 11.05 -0.41
CA ALA A 164 -4.38 12.05 -1.34
C ALA A 164 -4.44 13.44 -0.69
N LEU A 165 -3.37 14.23 -0.80
CA LEU A 165 -3.25 15.56 -0.22
C LEU A 165 -2.68 16.55 -1.23
N ARG A 166 -3.37 17.70 -1.41
CA ARG A 166 -2.85 18.80 -2.20
C ARG A 166 -1.62 19.44 -1.55
N ASP A 167 -1.62 19.59 -0.23
CA ASP A 167 -0.47 19.98 0.58
C ASP A 167 -0.13 18.82 1.52
N PRO A 168 0.98 18.12 1.29
CA PRO A 168 1.37 16.96 2.10
C PRO A 168 1.52 17.28 3.59
N ARG A 169 1.80 18.53 4.00
CA ARG A 169 1.89 18.92 5.41
C ARG A 169 0.58 18.75 6.18
N ARG A 170 -0.55 18.62 5.46
CA ARG A 170 -1.86 18.34 6.08
C ARG A 170 -1.97 16.92 6.66
N ALA A 171 -1.02 16.03 6.38
CA ALA A 171 -0.96 14.73 7.04
C ALA A 171 -0.85 14.82 8.58
N ALA A 172 -0.36 15.94 9.12
CA ALA A 172 -0.37 16.20 10.57
C ALA A 172 -1.78 16.10 11.21
N ILE A 173 -2.86 16.33 10.44
CA ILE A 173 -4.25 16.18 10.91
C ILE A 173 -4.53 14.77 11.42
N ILE A 174 -3.93 13.77 10.80
CA ILE A 174 -4.23 12.36 11.09
C ILE A 174 -3.16 11.67 11.95
N SER A 175 -2.09 12.37 12.34
CA SER A 175 -0.94 11.75 13.03
C SER A 175 -1.31 11.08 14.36
N THR A 176 -2.34 11.59 15.04
CA THR A 176 -2.82 11.06 16.33
C THR A 176 -4.03 10.14 16.24
N ILE A 177 -4.53 9.85 15.02
CA ILE A 177 -5.67 8.97 14.83
C ILE A 177 -5.25 7.54 15.18
N PRO A 178 -5.96 6.83 16.07
CA PRO A 178 -5.71 5.43 16.34
C PRO A 178 -5.88 4.59 15.07
N THR A 179 -4.87 3.78 14.75
CA THR A 179 -4.84 2.90 13.57
C THR A 179 -5.10 1.44 13.94
N SER A 180 -5.24 0.56 12.95
CA SER A 180 -5.49 -0.89 13.13
C SER A 180 -6.81 -1.18 13.86
N ARG A 181 -7.84 -0.40 13.55
CA ARG A 181 -9.20 -0.54 14.07
C ARG A 181 -10.18 -0.49 12.88
N ASP A 182 -11.31 -1.12 13.08
CA ASP A 182 -12.43 -1.14 12.11
C ASP A 182 -13.11 0.23 11.89
N ASP A 183 -12.80 1.23 12.71
CA ASP A 183 -13.29 2.60 12.60
C ASP A 183 -12.20 3.62 12.18
N THR A 184 -10.98 3.16 11.85
CA THR A 184 -9.85 4.03 11.49
C THR A 184 -10.17 4.93 10.30
N GLY A 185 -10.76 4.38 9.23
CA GLY A 185 -11.12 5.13 8.02
C GLY A 185 -12.15 6.22 8.32
N ALA A 186 -13.22 5.87 9.04
CA ALA A 186 -14.26 6.83 9.42
C ALA A 186 -13.71 7.96 10.30
N ARG A 187 -12.83 7.63 11.25
CA ARG A 187 -12.17 8.65 12.11
C ARG A 187 -11.24 9.55 11.31
N THR A 188 -10.49 8.98 10.38
CA THR A 188 -9.58 9.75 9.51
C THR A 188 -10.39 10.72 8.64
N LEU A 189 -11.46 10.23 7.99
CA LEU A 189 -12.35 11.07 7.20
C LEU A 189 -12.99 12.19 8.03
N ALA A 190 -13.48 11.89 9.23
CA ALA A 190 -14.05 12.88 10.14
C ALA A 190 -13.02 13.96 10.52
N ALA A 191 -11.80 13.58 10.92
CA ALA A 191 -10.75 14.53 11.28
C ALA A 191 -10.33 15.43 10.11
N LEU A 192 -10.24 14.87 8.89
CA LEU A 192 -9.98 15.66 7.69
C LEU A 192 -11.10 16.66 7.41
N ARG A 193 -12.37 16.25 7.52
CA ARG A 193 -13.54 17.12 7.32
C ARG A 193 -13.64 18.22 8.38
N ASP A 194 -13.35 17.89 9.61
CA ASP A 194 -13.35 18.87 10.71
C ASP A 194 -12.27 19.95 10.52
N ALA A 195 -11.09 19.55 10.03
CA ALA A 195 -9.96 20.46 9.87
C ALA A 195 -9.99 21.26 8.54
N LEU A 196 -10.52 20.67 7.46
CA LEU A 196 -10.46 21.25 6.11
C LEU A 196 -11.81 21.77 5.61
N GLY A 197 -12.92 21.31 6.21
CA GLY A 197 -14.28 21.51 5.74
C GLY A 197 -14.88 20.26 5.12
N HIS A 198 -16.18 20.06 5.28
CA HIS A 198 -16.88 18.85 4.84
C HIS A 198 -16.72 18.61 3.34
N ASP A 199 -16.88 19.64 2.52
CA ASP A 199 -16.83 19.58 1.06
C ASP A 199 -15.38 19.63 0.52
N ALA A 200 -14.40 19.76 1.40
CA ALA A 200 -12.98 19.81 1.08
C ALA A 200 -12.30 18.42 1.04
N VAL A 201 -13.05 17.37 1.32
CA VAL A 201 -12.53 15.98 1.35
C VAL A 201 -13.36 15.11 0.42
N ALA A 202 -12.71 14.61 -0.63
CA ALA A 202 -13.32 13.65 -1.54
C ALA A 202 -13.18 12.22 -1.01
N GLU A 203 -14.22 11.43 -1.18
CA GLU A 203 -14.15 9.99 -1.00
C GLU A 203 -13.77 9.34 -2.34
N LEU A 204 -12.69 8.56 -2.34
CA LEU A 204 -12.23 7.77 -3.49
C LEU A 204 -12.94 6.42 -3.48
N ASP A 205 -12.74 5.62 -4.54
CA ASP A 205 -13.29 4.27 -4.61
C ASP A 205 -12.84 3.41 -3.42
N THR A 206 -13.72 2.49 -2.98
CA THR A 206 -13.42 1.55 -1.90
C THR A 206 -12.67 0.34 -2.45
N LEU A 207 -11.57 -0.05 -1.78
CA LEU A 207 -10.79 -1.24 -2.13
C LEU A 207 -10.66 -2.19 -0.94
N SER A 208 -10.17 -3.40 -1.22
CA SER A 208 -9.81 -4.39 -0.19
C SER A 208 -8.30 -4.38 0.01
N ASP A 209 -7.85 -4.44 1.25
CA ASP A 209 -6.48 -4.78 1.60
C ASP A 209 -6.33 -6.29 1.85
N VAL A 210 -5.09 -6.76 1.88
CA VAL A 210 -4.80 -8.18 2.09
C VAL A 210 -4.32 -8.39 3.52
N ASP A 211 -5.19 -8.87 4.38
CA ASP A 211 -4.85 -9.18 5.77
C ASP A 211 -4.85 -10.67 6.07
N THR A 212 -5.77 -11.41 5.50
CA THR A 212 -5.93 -12.85 5.70
C THR A 212 -5.68 -13.64 4.41
N ALA A 213 -5.59 -14.96 4.52
CA ALA A 213 -5.44 -15.82 3.35
C ALA A 213 -6.68 -15.80 2.43
N ASP A 214 -7.87 -15.57 2.98
CA ASP A 214 -9.08 -15.44 2.18
C ASP A 214 -9.10 -14.12 1.42
N ASP A 215 -8.66 -13.02 2.04
CA ASP A 215 -8.45 -11.75 1.35
C ASP A 215 -7.42 -11.89 0.22
N ALA A 216 -6.30 -12.61 0.49
CA ALA A 216 -5.27 -12.81 -0.51
C ALA A 216 -5.81 -13.51 -1.77
N VAL A 217 -6.67 -14.53 -1.62
CA VAL A 217 -7.29 -15.22 -2.74
C VAL A 217 -8.27 -14.29 -3.46
N ALA A 218 -9.16 -13.60 -2.71
CA ALA A 218 -10.13 -12.69 -3.30
C ALA A 218 -9.48 -11.53 -4.07
N VAL A 219 -8.39 -10.95 -3.53
CA VAL A 219 -7.66 -9.86 -4.18
C VAL A 219 -6.83 -10.36 -5.38
N ALA A 220 -6.31 -11.59 -5.34
CA ALA A 220 -5.62 -12.20 -6.47
C ALA A 220 -6.54 -12.34 -7.71
N ASP A 221 -7.81 -12.62 -7.50
CA ASP A 221 -8.81 -12.70 -8.57
C ASP A 221 -9.09 -11.33 -9.23
N LEU A 222 -8.88 -10.23 -8.50
CA LEU A 222 -9.05 -8.86 -9.02
C LEU A 222 -7.87 -8.39 -9.87
N ALA A 223 -6.67 -8.93 -9.65
CA ALA A 223 -5.44 -8.59 -10.38
C ALA A 223 -4.68 -9.88 -10.80
N PRO A 224 -5.25 -10.71 -11.67
CA PRO A 224 -4.75 -12.07 -11.94
C PRO A 224 -3.39 -12.11 -12.61
N ASP A 225 -2.98 -11.06 -13.30
CA ASP A 225 -1.72 -10.99 -14.05
C ASP A 225 -0.53 -10.53 -13.18
N GLY A 226 -0.76 -10.11 -11.91
CA GLY A 226 0.24 -9.59 -10.99
C GLY A 226 1.21 -10.67 -10.47
N ARG A 227 2.35 -10.24 -9.93
CA ARG A 227 3.25 -11.12 -9.16
C ARG A 227 2.55 -11.64 -7.92
N PHE A 228 1.72 -10.81 -7.30
CA PHE A 228 0.93 -11.17 -6.14
C PHE A 228 0.00 -12.35 -6.41
N ALA A 229 -0.80 -12.30 -7.47
CA ALA A 229 -1.71 -13.39 -7.83
C ALA A 229 -0.97 -14.71 -8.08
N ARG A 230 0.17 -14.66 -8.78
CA ARG A 230 1.02 -15.84 -8.99
C ARG A 230 1.56 -16.41 -7.68
N ALA A 231 2.02 -15.54 -6.76
CA ALA A 231 2.52 -15.98 -5.46
C ALA A 231 1.41 -16.60 -4.59
N VAL A 232 0.19 -16.05 -4.64
CA VAL A 232 -0.99 -16.60 -3.95
C VAL A 232 -1.35 -17.96 -4.51
N ALA A 233 -1.43 -18.11 -5.82
CA ALA A 233 -1.73 -19.39 -6.48
C ALA A 233 -0.70 -20.47 -6.13
N GLU A 234 0.60 -20.13 -6.14
CA GLU A 234 1.68 -21.06 -5.79
C GLU A 234 1.65 -21.48 -4.31
N LEU A 235 1.36 -20.53 -3.39
CA LEU A 235 1.59 -20.73 -1.97
C LEU A 235 0.32 -21.01 -1.16
N LEU A 236 -0.86 -20.76 -1.74
CA LEU A 236 -2.17 -20.94 -1.11
C LEU A 236 -3.14 -21.78 -1.98
N GLY A 237 -2.80 -22.08 -3.24
CA GLY A 237 -3.68 -22.71 -4.22
C GLY A 237 -4.00 -24.20 -3.95
N ASP A 238 -3.20 -24.92 -3.17
CA ASP A 238 -3.41 -26.34 -2.86
C ASP A 238 -4.50 -26.62 -1.80
N ARG A 239 -5.43 -25.68 -1.58
CA ARG A 239 -6.51 -25.84 -0.59
C ARG A 239 -7.54 -26.93 -0.96
N ASP A 240 -7.69 -27.27 -2.23
CA ASP A 240 -8.71 -28.24 -2.68
C ASP A 240 -8.32 -29.72 -2.49
N ASP A 241 -7.03 -30.01 -2.17
CA ASP A 241 -6.56 -31.41 -1.95
C ASP A 241 -6.50 -31.82 -0.46
N ALA A 242 -6.89 -30.96 0.48
CA ALA A 242 -7.08 -31.39 1.86
C ALA A 242 -8.33 -32.26 1.96
N ALA A 243 -8.14 -33.57 1.90
CA ALA A 243 -9.17 -34.60 1.97
C ALA A 243 -10.22 -34.29 3.05
N PRO A 244 -11.52 -34.51 2.76
CA PRO A 244 -12.56 -34.30 3.75
C PRO A 244 -12.29 -35.19 4.97
N LEU A 245 -12.19 -34.58 6.14
CA LEU A 245 -12.11 -35.28 7.43
C LEU A 245 -13.16 -36.41 7.44
N ARG A 246 -12.68 -37.65 7.35
CA ARG A 246 -13.53 -38.84 7.45
C ARG A 246 -14.34 -38.70 8.73
N ARG A 247 -15.65 -38.45 8.58
CA ARG A 247 -16.60 -38.60 9.70
C ARG A 247 -16.53 -40.07 10.12
N THR A 248 -15.89 -40.33 11.22
CA THR A 248 -15.96 -41.62 11.90
C THR A 248 -17.39 -41.77 12.41
N THR A 249 -18.22 -42.46 11.67
CA THR A 249 -19.49 -42.89 12.18
C THR A 249 -19.23 -43.96 13.22
N ALA A 250 -19.37 -43.57 14.48
CA ALA A 250 -19.41 -44.53 15.58
C ALA A 250 -20.69 -45.35 15.43
N THR A 251 -20.54 -46.58 15.00
CA THR A 251 -21.62 -47.59 15.01
C THR A 251 -21.90 -47.95 16.46
N VAL A 252 -22.95 -47.44 17.03
CA VAL A 252 -23.50 -47.88 18.29
C VAL A 252 -24.15 -49.24 18.04
N SER A 253 -23.45 -50.32 18.39
CA SER A 253 -24.03 -51.68 18.46
C SER A 253 -24.95 -51.76 19.67
N GLY A 254 -26.26 -51.68 19.43
CA GLY A 254 -27.29 -51.99 20.41
C GLY A 254 -27.25 -53.48 20.75
N GLY A 255 -26.71 -53.81 21.93
CA GLY A 255 -26.87 -55.11 22.53
C GLY A 255 -28.30 -55.27 23.06
N GLY A 256 -29.07 -56.10 22.40
CA GLY A 256 -30.32 -56.60 22.95
C GLY A 256 -30.08 -57.63 24.07
N ARG A 257 -30.93 -57.62 25.00
CA ARG A 257 -31.06 -58.69 25.98
C ARG A 257 -32.51 -59.11 26.17
N PRO A 258 -32.66 -60.37 26.60
CA PRO A 258 -33.92 -61.10 26.57
C PRO A 258 -34.93 -60.62 27.58
#